data_54ca82ed07011454f0fa6250e9f5c082
#
_entry.id   54ca82ed07011454f0fa6250e9f5c082
#
_cell.length_a   1.000
_cell.length_b   1.000
_cell.length_c   1.000
_cell.angle_alpha   90.00
_cell.angle_beta   90.00
_cell.angle_gamma   90.00
#
_symmetry.space_group_name_H-M   'P 1'
#
loop_
_entity.id
_entity.type
_entity.pdbx_description
1 polymer ?
#
loop_
_entity_poly.entity_id
_entity_poly.type
_entity_poly.pdbx_seq_one_letter_code
_entity_poly.pdbx_strand_id
1 'polypeptide(L)'
;MRTTCSKDVMIKISDFFQGKVVLITGATGFVGQPLVAKILTNIPTVQKIYLIIRDGVGSNGAIKTAQERLETEFFNSSVFTQLRQTHGNDFKNWIGQKVFAVSGNLSQERLGVSEDWYAKLVKEVQIFINSAAIVQFDAPIDDATWINVISVRHAVQFAHQCENAIFVHISTAYSCGNRSGLIPEDLHPPYEDLAKELSGKEYPVPKTFEAEVEGMIEIGQQIREKIAQTDDSSQ
;
A
#
# COMPACT_ATOMS: atom_id res chain seq x y z
N MET A 1 5.05 -28.08 25.08
CA MET A 1 6.32 -27.46 25.52
C MET A 1 6.13 -25.95 25.46
N ARG A 2 6.07 -25.27 26.59
CA ARG A 2 6.05 -23.79 26.61
C ARG A 2 7.47 -23.32 26.35
N THR A 3 7.70 -22.71 25.19
CA THR A 3 8.96 -22.03 24.90
C THR A 3 9.03 -20.81 25.82
N THR A 4 9.94 -20.82 26.77
CA THR A 4 10.25 -19.68 27.61
C THR A 4 10.84 -18.58 26.71
N CYS A 5 10.06 -17.53 26.48
CA CYS A 5 10.51 -16.33 25.80
C CYS A 5 11.65 -15.72 26.64
N SER A 6 12.83 -15.67 26.07
CA SER A 6 13.99 -14.98 26.63
C SER A 6 13.65 -13.50 26.84
N LYS A 7 14.13 -12.92 27.96
CA LYS A 7 13.98 -11.54 28.40
C LYS A 7 13.73 -10.58 27.26
N ASP A 8 12.52 -10.01 27.20
CA ASP A 8 12.09 -9.02 26.23
C ASP A 8 13.04 -7.83 26.24
N VAL A 9 13.95 -7.80 25.30
CA VAL A 9 14.66 -6.57 24.94
C VAL A 9 13.61 -5.71 24.22
N MET A 10 13.04 -4.75 24.94
CA MET A 10 12.13 -3.77 24.33
C MET A 10 12.94 -2.92 23.34
N ILE A 11 12.91 -3.30 22.08
CA ILE A 11 13.48 -2.51 20.98
C ILE A 11 12.57 -1.30 20.79
N LYS A 12 13.15 -0.09 20.94
CA LYS A 12 12.42 1.14 20.61
C LYS A 12 12.19 1.19 19.10
N ILE A 13 11.00 1.61 18.66
CA ILE A 13 10.70 1.79 17.24
C ILE A 13 11.73 2.69 16.55
N SER A 14 12.19 3.74 17.22
CA SER A 14 13.25 4.61 16.70
C SER A 14 14.52 3.86 16.33
N ASP A 15 14.95 2.94 17.19
CA ASP A 15 16.18 2.17 17.01
C ASP A 15 16.03 1.18 15.83
N PHE A 16 14.82 0.64 15.66
CA PHE A 16 14.50 -0.25 14.56
C PHE A 16 14.62 0.43 13.18
N PHE A 17 14.21 1.69 13.06
CA PHE A 17 14.27 2.45 11.80
C PHE A 17 15.62 3.17 11.58
N GLN A 18 16.49 3.23 12.58
CA GLN A 18 17.75 3.95 12.48
C GLN A 18 18.63 3.42 11.36
N GLY A 19 19.06 4.31 10.46
CA GLY A 19 19.94 3.98 9.33
C GLY A 19 19.27 3.09 8.26
N LYS A 20 17.96 2.87 8.34
CA LYS A 20 17.23 2.00 7.40
C LYS A 20 16.75 2.74 6.17
N VAL A 21 16.64 1.99 5.08
CA VAL A 21 15.97 2.39 3.85
C VAL A 21 14.54 1.85 3.88
N VAL A 22 13.58 2.76 3.78
CA VAL A 22 12.15 2.46 3.89
C VAL A 22 11.49 2.66 2.53
N LEU A 23 10.66 1.72 2.11
CA LEU A 23 9.75 1.86 0.97
C LEU A 23 8.32 1.99 1.49
N ILE A 24 7.56 2.97 0.98
CA ILE A 24 6.16 3.17 1.38
C ILE A 24 5.29 3.30 0.14
N THR A 25 4.20 2.55 0.10
CA THR A 25 3.12 2.72 -0.88
C THR A 25 1.94 3.42 -0.23
N GLY A 26 1.08 4.06 -1.04
CA GLY A 26 -0.05 4.82 -0.49
C GLY A 26 0.37 6.06 0.30
N ALA A 27 1.59 6.54 0.10
CA ALA A 27 2.16 7.66 0.85
C ALA A 27 1.38 8.96 0.72
N THR A 28 0.72 9.18 -0.41
CA THR A 28 -0.12 10.38 -0.66
C THR A 28 -1.49 10.32 0.02
N GLY A 29 -1.84 9.18 0.59
CA GLY A 29 -3.12 8.95 1.27
C GLY A 29 -3.16 9.45 2.71
N PHE A 30 -4.34 9.30 3.33
CA PHE A 30 -4.64 9.75 4.69
C PHE A 30 -3.71 9.15 5.76
N VAL A 31 -3.35 7.88 5.64
CA VAL A 31 -2.43 7.19 6.57
C VAL A 31 -0.97 7.45 6.21
N GLY A 32 -0.65 7.43 4.91
CA GLY A 32 0.73 7.49 4.43
C GLY A 32 1.43 8.84 4.72
N GLN A 33 0.74 9.96 4.53
CA GLN A 33 1.32 11.29 4.80
C GLN A 33 1.74 11.46 6.27
N PRO A 34 0.86 11.23 7.27
CA PRO A 34 1.24 11.29 8.69
C PRO A 34 2.34 10.30 9.05
N LEU A 35 2.33 9.11 8.46
CA LEU A 35 3.36 8.10 8.70
C LEU A 35 4.74 8.63 8.29
N VAL A 36 4.88 9.15 7.07
CA VAL A 36 6.14 9.73 6.60
C VAL A 36 6.58 10.90 7.47
N ALA A 37 5.66 11.83 7.78
CA ALA A 37 5.96 12.96 8.65
C ALA A 37 6.41 12.51 10.04
N LYS A 38 5.76 11.49 10.60
CA LYS A 38 6.11 10.92 11.91
C LYS A 38 7.49 10.27 11.91
N ILE A 39 7.83 9.50 10.88
CA ILE A 39 9.15 8.91 10.72
C ILE A 39 10.20 10.02 10.66
N LEU A 40 10.03 11.03 9.82
CA LEU A 40 10.98 12.12 9.64
C LEU A 40 11.16 12.97 10.91
N THR A 41 10.09 13.18 11.68
CA THR A 41 10.12 13.96 12.91
C THR A 41 10.79 13.22 14.06
N ASN A 42 10.47 11.95 14.24
CA ASN A 42 10.90 11.17 15.41
C ASN A 42 12.14 10.32 15.16
N ILE A 43 12.47 10.07 13.89
CA ILE A 43 13.60 9.22 13.50
C ILE A 43 14.43 9.94 12.41
N PRO A 44 15.05 11.08 12.73
CA PRO A 44 15.83 11.84 11.75
C PRO A 44 17.05 11.07 11.21
N THR A 45 17.39 9.97 11.86
CA THR A 45 18.45 9.03 11.45
C THR A 45 18.03 8.00 10.42
N VAL A 46 16.75 7.95 10.00
CA VAL A 46 16.35 7.14 8.85
C VAL A 46 17.21 7.49 7.64
N GLN A 47 17.71 6.50 6.91
CA GLN A 47 18.64 6.74 5.81
C GLN A 47 17.92 7.34 4.61
N LYS A 48 16.90 6.64 4.09
CA LYS A 48 16.09 7.06 2.94
C LYS A 48 14.67 6.57 3.08
N ILE A 49 13.74 7.29 2.47
CA ILE A 49 12.35 6.89 2.31
C ILE A 49 12.01 6.98 0.81
N TYR A 50 11.74 5.83 0.19
CA TYR A 50 11.21 5.75 -1.16
C TYR A 50 9.69 5.71 -1.11
N LEU A 51 9.04 6.53 -1.93
CA LEU A 51 7.59 6.61 -2.04
C LEU A 51 7.18 6.19 -3.44
N ILE A 52 6.42 5.09 -3.58
CA ILE A 52 5.81 4.76 -4.86
C ILE A 52 4.60 5.68 -5.07
N ILE A 53 4.68 6.53 -6.08
CA ILE A 53 3.67 7.51 -6.43
C ILE A 53 3.31 7.29 -7.90
N ARG A 54 2.01 7.17 -8.20
CA ARG A 54 1.53 7.13 -9.59
C ARG A 54 1.70 8.50 -10.23
N ASP A 55 2.12 8.53 -11.50
CA ASP A 55 1.95 9.73 -12.29
C ASP A 55 0.47 10.10 -12.35
N GLY A 56 0.18 11.37 -12.48
CA GLY A 56 -1.18 11.88 -12.47
C GLY A 56 -1.45 12.77 -13.67
N VAL A 57 -2.69 13.26 -13.76
CA VAL A 57 -3.07 14.27 -14.73
C VAL A 57 -3.39 15.55 -13.98
N GLY A 58 -2.72 16.63 -14.31
CA GLY A 58 -2.98 17.96 -13.76
C GLY A 58 -4.32 18.52 -14.26
N SER A 59 -4.80 19.58 -13.63
CA SER A 59 -6.06 20.27 -14.01
C SER A 59 -6.07 20.82 -15.43
N ASN A 60 -4.89 21.01 -16.03
CA ASN A 60 -4.70 21.44 -17.42
C ASN A 60 -4.56 20.28 -18.41
N GLY A 61 -4.79 19.04 -18.00
CA GLY A 61 -4.62 17.84 -18.82
C GLY A 61 -3.18 17.37 -19.01
N ALA A 62 -2.18 18.08 -18.50
CA ALA A 62 -0.78 17.68 -18.59
C ALA A 62 -0.46 16.53 -17.62
N ILE A 63 0.45 15.65 -18.04
CA ILE A 63 0.96 14.59 -17.16
C ILE A 63 1.79 15.24 -16.05
N LYS A 64 1.49 14.87 -14.82
CA LYS A 64 2.23 15.28 -13.63
C LYS A 64 3.02 14.07 -13.12
N THR A 65 4.31 14.17 -13.18
CA THR A 65 5.20 13.09 -12.77
C THR A 65 5.14 12.81 -11.27
N ALA A 66 5.55 11.64 -10.84
CA ALA A 66 5.66 11.28 -9.42
C ALA A 66 6.52 12.30 -8.64
N GLN A 67 7.61 12.79 -9.23
CA GLN A 67 8.47 13.80 -8.63
C GLN A 67 7.76 15.15 -8.48
N GLU A 68 7.07 15.62 -9.50
CA GLU A 68 6.28 16.86 -9.42
C GLU A 68 5.17 16.77 -8.38
N ARG A 69 4.51 15.60 -8.27
CA ARG A 69 3.50 15.35 -7.25
C ARG A 69 4.10 15.34 -5.84
N LEU A 70 5.28 14.77 -5.67
CA LEU A 70 6.01 14.81 -4.40
C LEU A 70 6.26 16.24 -3.96
N GLU A 71 6.77 17.09 -4.87
CA GLU A 71 7.16 18.47 -4.56
C GLU A 71 5.98 19.41 -4.39
N THR A 72 4.95 19.29 -5.24
CA THR A 72 3.85 20.26 -5.30
C THR A 72 2.64 19.87 -4.47
N GLU A 73 2.40 18.59 -4.24
CA GLU A 73 1.24 18.10 -3.49
C GLU A 73 1.67 17.57 -2.12
N PHE A 74 2.59 16.61 -2.09
CA PHE A 74 2.93 15.89 -0.88
C PHE A 74 3.62 16.79 0.14
N PHE A 75 4.73 17.45 -0.22
CA PHE A 75 5.46 18.30 0.72
C PHE A 75 4.74 19.60 1.10
N ASN A 76 3.73 20.01 0.34
CA ASN A 76 2.89 21.16 0.67
C ASN A 76 1.71 20.82 1.59
N SER A 77 1.46 19.55 1.82
CA SER A 77 0.42 19.11 2.77
C SER A 77 0.62 19.71 4.15
N SER A 78 -0.49 20.00 4.85
CA SER A 78 -0.49 20.53 6.21
C SER A 78 0.21 19.63 7.22
N VAL A 79 0.28 18.33 6.96
CA VAL A 79 0.96 17.33 7.77
C VAL A 79 2.46 17.66 7.98
N PHE A 80 3.09 18.30 6.99
CA PHE A 80 4.51 18.69 7.05
C PHE A 80 4.77 20.09 7.60
N THR A 81 3.75 20.77 8.10
CA THR A 81 3.88 22.17 8.59
C THR A 81 4.95 22.29 9.69
N GLN A 82 4.95 21.39 10.66
CA GLN A 82 5.94 21.41 11.73
C GLN A 82 7.36 21.20 11.21
N LEU A 83 7.56 20.26 10.29
CA LEU A 83 8.87 20.01 9.67
C LEU A 83 9.35 21.22 8.86
N ARG A 84 8.44 21.86 8.10
CA ARG A 84 8.76 23.11 7.38
C ARG A 84 9.19 24.23 8.35
N GLN A 85 8.50 24.38 9.48
CA GLN A 85 8.88 25.37 10.50
C GLN A 85 10.23 25.05 11.16
N THR A 86 10.47 23.78 11.46
CA THR A 86 11.74 23.35 12.09
C THR A 86 12.95 23.59 11.18
N HIS A 87 12.82 23.31 9.88
CA HIS A 87 13.93 23.43 8.91
C HIS A 87 13.96 24.77 8.15
N GLY A 88 12.89 25.56 8.23
CA GLY A 88 12.82 26.88 7.57
C GLY A 88 13.19 26.82 6.11
N ASN A 89 14.10 27.69 5.69
CA ASN A 89 14.55 27.80 4.30
C ASN A 89 15.33 26.58 3.80
N ASP A 90 15.89 25.75 4.70
CA ASP A 90 16.62 24.54 4.34
C ASP A 90 15.72 23.31 4.16
N PHE A 91 14.43 23.44 4.43
CA PHE A 91 13.49 22.31 4.37
C PHE A 91 13.57 21.53 3.06
N LYS A 92 13.57 22.20 1.91
CA LYS A 92 13.63 21.55 0.59
C LYS A 92 14.90 20.77 0.37
N ASN A 93 16.04 21.33 0.77
CA ASN A 93 17.33 20.66 0.67
C ASN A 93 17.40 19.45 1.61
N TRP A 94 16.98 19.63 2.85
CA TRP A 94 16.98 18.57 3.85
C TRP A 94 16.08 17.39 3.46
N ILE A 95 14.81 17.66 3.06
CA ILE A 95 13.87 16.61 2.74
C ILE A 95 14.23 15.89 1.44
N GLY A 96 14.80 16.61 0.46
CA GLY A 96 15.27 16.05 -0.81
C GLY A 96 16.44 15.07 -0.67
N GLN A 97 17.15 15.10 0.46
CA GLN A 97 18.17 14.10 0.78
C GLN A 97 17.60 12.84 1.47
N LYS A 98 16.34 12.90 1.91
CA LYS A 98 15.68 11.85 2.68
C LYS A 98 14.56 11.14 1.93
N VAL A 99 13.77 11.87 1.14
CA VAL A 99 12.54 11.35 0.53
C VAL A 99 12.62 11.42 -0.99
N PHE A 100 12.35 10.29 -1.63
CA PHE A 100 12.49 10.12 -3.08
C PHE A 100 11.19 9.56 -3.66
N ALA A 101 10.65 10.20 -4.69
CA ALA A 101 9.56 9.65 -5.46
C ALA A 101 10.07 8.59 -6.45
N VAL A 102 9.32 7.52 -6.55
CA VAL A 102 9.49 6.49 -7.59
C VAL A 102 8.17 6.37 -8.33
N SER A 103 8.19 6.65 -9.63
CA SER A 103 7.01 6.45 -10.47
C SER A 103 6.69 4.96 -10.54
N GLY A 104 5.46 4.58 -10.20
CA GLY A 104 5.03 3.19 -10.21
C GLY A 104 3.53 3.03 -10.07
N ASN A 105 3.06 1.83 -10.41
CA ASN A 105 1.65 1.45 -10.30
C ASN A 105 1.56 0.03 -9.75
N LEU A 106 1.06 -0.10 -8.53
CA LEU A 106 0.98 -1.37 -7.80
C LEU A 106 0.05 -2.41 -8.45
N SER A 107 -0.87 -1.97 -9.32
CA SER A 107 -1.71 -2.90 -10.09
C SER A 107 -0.91 -3.64 -11.18
N GLN A 108 0.30 -3.19 -11.49
CA GLN A 108 1.18 -3.81 -12.46
C GLN A 108 2.23 -4.68 -11.75
N GLU A 109 2.69 -5.71 -12.46
CA GLU A 109 3.81 -6.52 -11.98
C GLU A 109 5.02 -5.66 -11.64
N ARG A 110 5.84 -6.14 -10.70
CA ARG A 110 7.05 -5.45 -10.25
C ARG A 110 6.78 -4.01 -9.76
N LEU A 111 5.59 -3.78 -9.19
CA LEU A 111 5.11 -2.50 -8.68
C LEU A 111 4.95 -1.42 -9.77
N GLY A 112 5.00 -1.79 -11.07
CA GLY A 112 4.95 -0.87 -12.20
C GLY A 112 6.08 0.14 -12.24
N VAL A 113 7.21 -0.13 -11.59
CA VAL A 113 8.41 0.70 -11.64
C VAL A 113 9.34 0.27 -12.78
N SER A 114 10.23 1.16 -13.22
CA SER A 114 11.23 0.80 -14.24
C SER A 114 12.18 -0.29 -13.74
N GLU A 115 12.82 -1.01 -14.68
CA GLU A 115 13.77 -2.08 -14.37
C GLU A 115 14.90 -1.61 -13.46
N ASP A 116 15.47 -0.44 -13.76
CA ASP A 116 16.55 0.15 -12.96
C ASP A 116 16.08 0.47 -11.53
N TRP A 117 14.88 1.02 -11.40
CA TRP A 117 14.30 1.28 -10.09
C TRP A 117 14.00 -0.02 -9.34
N TYR A 118 13.45 -1.02 -10.03
CA TYR A 118 13.17 -2.31 -9.40
C TYR A 118 14.44 -2.96 -8.81
N ALA A 119 15.48 -3.06 -9.63
CA ALA A 119 16.77 -3.64 -9.21
C ALA A 119 17.40 -2.86 -8.03
N LYS A 120 17.30 -1.53 -8.07
CA LYS A 120 17.78 -0.66 -6.99
C LYS A 120 16.98 -0.86 -5.69
N LEU A 121 15.64 -0.88 -5.79
CA LEU A 121 14.78 -1.05 -4.61
C LEU A 121 14.96 -2.42 -3.97
N VAL A 122 15.01 -3.49 -4.76
CA VAL A 122 15.28 -4.86 -4.26
C VAL A 122 16.56 -4.92 -3.43
N LYS A 123 17.60 -4.22 -3.86
CA LYS A 123 18.90 -4.20 -3.20
C LYS A 123 18.95 -3.32 -1.96
N GLU A 124 18.24 -2.18 -1.97
CA GLU A 124 18.38 -1.15 -0.92
C GLU A 124 17.31 -1.26 0.19
N VAL A 125 16.09 -1.73 -0.12
CA VAL A 125 14.95 -1.69 0.80
C VAL A 125 15.12 -2.68 1.96
N GLN A 126 14.97 -2.19 3.16
CA GLN A 126 15.05 -2.97 4.41
C GLN A 126 13.72 -2.98 5.19
N ILE A 127 12.85 -2.00 4.96
CA ILE A 127 11.50 -1.96 5.52
C ILE A 127 10.57 -1.57 4.38
N PHE A 128 9.56 -2.40 4.13
CA PHE A 128 8.54 -2.11 3.14
C PHE A 128 7.18 -1.99 3.81
N ILE A 129 6.58 -0.80 3.79
CA ILE A 129 5.27 -0.52 4.36
C ILE A 129 4.27 -0.35 3.22
N ASN A 130 3.36 -1.31 3.08
CA ASN A 130 2.28 -1.27 2.11
C ASN A 130 1.01 -0.69 2.74
N SER A 131 0.69 0.56 2.37
CA SER A 131 -0.48 1.31 2.85
C SER A 131 -1.42 1.73 1.72
N ALA A 132 -1.14 1.30 0.48
CA ALA A 132 -2.00 1.62 -0.66
C ALA A 132 -3.27 0.77 -0.62
N ALA A 133 -4.44 1.43 -0.71
CA ALA A 133 -5.74 0.78 -0.82
C ALA A 133 -6.77 1.74 -1.41
N ILE A 134 -7.83 1.18 -2.02
CA ILE A 134 -9.09 1.88 -2.27
C ILE A 134 -9.96 1.67 -1.03
N VAL A 135 -10.42 2.79 -0.44
CA VAL A 135 -11.25 2.81 0.78
C VAL A 135 -12.69 3.26 0.50
N GLN A 136 -13.02 3.55 -0.74
CA GLN A 136 -14.38 3.90 -1.18
C GLN A 136 -15.22 2.62 -1.26
N PHE A 137 -16.33 2.58 -0.53
CA PHE A 137 -17.21 1.41 -0.48
C PHE A 137 -18.06 1.22 -1.75
N ASP A 138 -18.19 2.26 -2.56
CA ASP A 138 -18.89 2.28 -3.85
C ASP A 138 -17.94 2.10 -5.05
N ALA A 139 -16.67 1.82 -4.80
CA ALA A 139 -15.72 1.53 -5.87
C ALA A 139 -16.14 0.26 -6.64
N PRO A 140 -15.99 0.24 -7.97
CA PRO A 140 -16.21 -0.96 -8.76
C PRO A 140 -15.37 -2.13 -8.23
N ILE A 141 -16.00 -3.33 -8.20
CA ILE A 141 -15.39 -4.50 -7.55
C ILE A 141 -14.07 -4.91 -8.23
N ASP A 142 -13.96 -4.77 -9.53
CA ASP A 142 -12.75 -5.06 -10.29
C ASP A 142 -11.62 -4.07 -9.92
N ASP A 143 -11.89 -2.76 -9.80
CA ASP A 143 -10.91 -1.77 -9.35
C ASP A 143 -10.44 -2.07 -7.92
N ALA A 144 -11.39 -2.37 -7.02
CA ALA A 144 -11.08 -2.74 -5.65
C ALA A 144 -10.24 -4.02 -5.59
N THR A 145 -10.54 -5.02 -6.40
CA THR A 145 -9.79 -6.27 -6.50
C THR A 145 -8.37 -6.01 -7.00
N TRP A 146 -8.20 -5.22 -8.04
CA TRP A 146 -6.87 -4.87 -8.55
C TRP A 146 -6.00 -4.15 -7.50
N ILE A 147 -6.58 -3.21 -6.76
CA ILE A 147 -5.81 -2.40 -5.81
C ILE A 147 -5.69 -3.06 -4.44
N ASN A 148 -6.73 -3.72 -3.92
CA ASN A 148 -6.71 -4.24 -2.56
C ASN A 148 -6.28 -5.72 -2.48
N VAL A 149 -6.23 -6.43 -3.60
CA VAL A 149 -5.85 -7.85 -3.64
C VAL A 149 -4.62 -8.06 -4.51
N ILE A 150 -4.71 -7.77 -5.83
CA ILE A 150 -3.61 -8.05 -6.77
C ILE A 150 -2.37 -7.22 -6.43
N SER A 151 -2.53 -5.93 -6.10
CA SER A 151 -1.40 -5.09 -5.73
C SER A 151 -0.69 -5.57 -4.46
N VAL A 152 -1.42 -6.17 -3.52
CA VAL A 152 -0.83 -6.76 -2.32
C VAL A 152 0.01 -7.99 -2.67
N ARG A 153 -0.45 -8.83 -3.62
CA ARG A 153 0.36 -9.95 -4.15
C ARG A 153 1.67 -9.44 -4.76
N HIS A 154 1.61 -8.39 -5.60
CA HIS A 154 2.81 -7.79 -6.18
C HIS A 154 3.75 -7.22 -5.09
N ALA A 155 3.19 -6.59 -4.06
CA ALA A 155 3.96 -6.09 -2.93
C ALA A 155 4.66 -7.21 -2.15
N VAL A 156 3.96 -8.32 -1.88
CA VAL A 156 4.55 -9.50 -1.24
C VAL A 156 5.63 -10.12 -2.11
N GLN A 157 5.39 -10.29 -3.41
CA GLN A 157 6.38 -10.80 -4.36
C GLN A 157 7.64 -9.94 -4.39
N PHE A 158 7.49 -8.61 -4.40
CA PHE A 158 8.62 -7.69 -4.31
C PHE A 158 9.38 -7.86 -2.99
N ALA A 159 8.67 -7.93 -1.85
CA ALA A 159 9.29 -8.11 -0.54
C ALA A 159 10.13 -9.40 -0.47
N HIS A 160 9.67 -10.47 -1.09
CA HIS A 160 10.41 -11.73 -1.20
C HIS A 160 11.69 -11.65 -2.06
N GLN A 161 11.78 -10.67 -2.97
CA GLN A 161 13.01 -10.44 -3.75
C GLN A 161 14.07 -9.68 -2.95
N CYS A 162 13.67 -8.93 -1.92
CA CYS A 162 14.60 -8.19 -1.08
C CYS A 162 15.28 -9.13 -0.09
N GLU A 163 16.62 -9.05 0.03
CA GLU A 163 17.39 -9.97 0.87
C GLU A 163 16.97 -9.98 2.34
N ASN A 164 16.64 -8.84 2.90
CA ASN A 164 16.37 -8.68 4.34
C ASN A 164 15.26 -7.67 4.63
N ALA A 165 14.28 -7.52 3.74
CA ALA A 165 13.20 -6.58 3.96
C ALA A 165 12.17 -7.13 4.96
N ILE A 166 11.77 -6.29 5.90
CA ILE A 166 10.59 -6.51 6.73
C ILE A 166 9.41 -5.92 6.00
N PHE A 167 8.40 -6.74 5.74
CA PHE A 167 7.15 -6.33 5.11
C PHE A 167 6.08 -6.04 6.15
N VAL A 168 5.54 -4.83 6.11
CA VAL A 168 4.42 -4.38 6.95
C VAL A 168 3.24 -4.04 6.05
N HIS A 169 2.14 -4.77 6.19
CA HIS A 169 0.91 -4.48 5.46
C HIS A 169 -0.12 -3.84 6.38
N ILE A 170 -0.65 -2.69 5.96
CA ILE A 170 -1.75 -2.02 6.67
C ILE A 170 -3.06 -2.56 6.10
N SER A 171 -3.67 -3.46 6.86
CA SER A 171 -4.95 -4.08 6.56
C SER A 171 -6.11 -3.26 7.15
N THR A 172 -7.25 -3.87 7.32
CA THR A 172 -8.46 -3.24 7.86
C THR A 172 -9.08 -4.06 8.98
N ALA A 173 -9.70 -3.40 9.95
CA ALA A 173 -10.49 -4.06 10.99
C ALA A 173 -11.73 -4.76 10.43
N TYR A 174 -12.19 -4.40 9.24
CA TYR A 174 -13.35 -5.03 8.57
C TYR A 174 -13.06 -6.41 8.00
N SER A 175 -11.82 -6.88 8.02
CA SER A 175 -11.45 -8.24 7.59
C SER A 175 -11.99 -9.35 8.50
N CYS A 176 -12.56 -9.01 9.65
CA CYS A 176 -13.16 -9.97 10.59
C CYS A 176 -14.54 -10.50 10.17
N GLY A 177 -15.12 -10.02 9.08
CA GLY A 177 -16.47 -10.42 8.62
C GLY A 177 -17.59 -10.03 9.60
N ASN A 178 -18.60 -10.88 9.73
CA ASN A 178 -19.79 -10.64 10.56
C ASN A 178 -19.61 -11.06 12.04
N ARG A 179 -18.38 -11.14 12.52
CA ARG A 179 -18.11 -11.49 13.91
C ARG A 179 -18.49 -10.34 14.84
N SER A 180 -18.95 -10.68 16.04
CA SER A 180 -19.27 -9.73 17.11
C SER A 180 -18.61 -10.14 18.43
N GLY A 181 -18.46 -9.20 19.35
CA GLY A 181 -17.78 -9.43 20.63
C GLY A 181 -16.26 -9.30 20.54
N LEU A 182 -15.53 -10.04 21.37
CA LEU A 182 -14.07 -10.06 21.34
C LEU A 182 -13.57 -10.85 20.14
N ILE A 183 -12.84 -10.20 19.26
CA ILE A 183 -12.23 -10.80 18.08
C ILE A 183 -10.74 -10.94 18.36
N PRO A 184 -10.19 -12.15 18.45
CA PRO A 184 -8.77 -12.35 18.69
C PRO A 184 -7.94 -11.96 17.46
N GLU A 185 -6.69 -11.58 17.70
CA GLU A 185 -5.71 -11.27 16.64
C GLU A 185 -5.05 -12.56 16.12
N ASP A 186 -5.89 -13.49 15.65
CA ASP A 186 -5.44 -14.76 15.08
C ASP A 186 -5.37 -14.66 13.55
N LEU A 187 -4.47 -15.45 12.95
CA LEU A 187 -4.43 -15.59 11.50
C LEU A 187 -5.72 -16.25 11.01
N HIS A 188 -6.28 -15.71 9.94
CA HIS A 188 -7.39 -16.37 9.26
C HIS A 188 -6.95 -17.73 8.71
N PRO A 189 -7.84 -18.72 8.68
CA PRO A 189 -7.54 -20.00 8.05
C PRO A 189 -7.25 -19.80 6.55
N PRO A 190 -6.54 -20.75 5.92
CA PRO A 190 -6.38 -20.77 4.47
C PRO A 190 -7.73 -20.62 3.75
N TYR A 191 -7.72 -20.01 2.57
CA TYR A 191 -8.94 -19.74 1.80
C TYR A 191 -9.75 -21.01 1.54
N GLU A 192 -9.11 -22.13 1.25
CA GLU A 192 -9.75 -23.41 0.98
C GLU A 192 -10.56 -23.93 2.18
N ASP A 193 -10.08 -23.69 3.40
CA ASP A 193 -10.80 -24.07 4.62
C ASP A 193 -11.98 -23.13 4.85
N LEU A 194 -11.80 -21.83 4.60
CA LEU A 194 -12.87 -20.84 4.66
C LEU A 194 -13.95 -21.13 3.62
N ALA A 195 -13.57 -21.47 2.39
CA ALA A 195 -14.49 -21.85 1.32
C ALA A 195 -15.31 -23.08 1.69
N LYS A 196 -14.72 -24.09 2.34
CA LYS A 196 -15.45 -25.27 2.85
C LYS A 196 -16.43 -24.91 3.96
N GLU A 197 -16.04 -24.04 4.88
CA GLU A 197 -16.89 -23.58 5.98
C GLU A 197 -18.11 -22.81 5.46
N LEU A 198 -17.93 -22.04 4.38
CA LEU A 198 -18.99 -21.26 3.73
C LEU A 198 -19.79 -22.07 2.72
N SER A 199 -19.30 -23.22 2.25
CA SER A 199 -20.00 -24.06 1.28
C SER A 199 -21.32 -24.57 1.85
N GLY A 200 -22.39 -24.49 1.00
CA GLY A 200 -23.75 -24.85 1.43
C GLY A 200 -24.56 -23.69 2.01
N LYS A 201 -23.98 -22.49 2.12
CA LYS A 201 -24.72 -21.25 2.41
C LYS A 201 -25.31 -20.68 1.12
N GLU A 202 -26.08 -19.60 1.24
CA GLU A 202 -26.89 -19.00 0.17
C GLU A 202 -26.10 -18.62 -1.09
N TYR A 203 -24.79 -18.47 -0.99
CA TYR A 203 -23.90 -18.08 -2.09
C TYR A 203 -22.89 -19.19 -2.41
N PRO A 204 -22.74 -19.56 -3.69
CA PRO A 204 -21.66 -20.44 -4.11
C PRO A 204 -20.30 -19.76 -3.85
N VAL A 205 -19.43 -20.39 -3.09
CA VAL A 205 -18.07 -19.91 -2.84
C VAL A 205 -17.14 -20.66 -3.80
N PRO A 206 -16.30 -19.96 -4.57
CA PRO A 206 -15.27 -20.58 -5.38
C PRO A 206 -14.35 -21.46 -4.55
N LYS A 207 -13.81 -22.52 -5.16
CA LYS A 207 -12.96 -23.49 -4.43
C LYS A 207 -11.56 -22.97 -4.13
N THR A 208 -11.10 -21.99 -4.90
CA THR A 208 -9.75 -21.43 -4.78
C THR A 208 -9.80 -19.91 -4.72
N PHE A 209 -8.79 -19.33 -4.07
CA PHE A 209 -8.61 -17.88 -4.02
C PHE A 209 -8.47 -17.26 -5.42
N GLU A 210 -7.76 -17.93 -6.33
CA GLU A 210 -7.59 -17.47 -7.71
C GLU A 210 -8.93 -17.37 -8.46
N ALA A 211 -9.77 -18.39 -8.34
CA ALA A 211 -11.10 -18.39 -8.96
C ALA A 211 -12.02 -17.29 -8.40
N GLU A 212 -11.89 -16.97 -7.11
CA GLU A 212 -12.60 -15.83 -6.50
C GLU A 212 -12.15 -14.50 -7.10
N VAL A 213 -10.84 -14.30 -7.19
CA VAL A 213 -10.25 -13.07 -7.75
C VAL A 213 -10.64 -12.89 -9.21
N GLU A 214 -10.54 -13.94 -10.03
CA GLU A 214 -10.96 -13.95 -11.44
C GLU A 214 -12.42 -13.58 -11.57
N GLY A 215 -13.29 -14.24 -10.79
CA GLY A 215 -14.74 -13.97 -10.80
C GLY A 215 -15.10 -12.53 -10.44
N MET A 216 -14.43 -11.93 -9.45
CA MET A 216 -14.65 -10.52 -9.09
C MET A 216 -14.25 -9.57 -10.23
N ILE A 217 -13.16 -9.85 -10.92
CA ILE A 217 -12.70 -9.05 -12.07
C ILE A 217 -13.68 -9.18 -13.23
N GLU A 218 -14.08 -10.40 -13.57
CA GLU A 218 -15.03 -10.66 -14.68
C GLU A 218 -16.40 -10.00 -14.45
N ILE A 219 -16.94 -10.10 -13.24
CA ILE A 219 -18.21 -9.45 -12.88
C ILE A 219 -18.12 -7.93 -13.04
N GLY A 220 -17.03 -7.32 -12.54
CA GLY A 220 -16.81 -5.89 -12.69
C GLY A 220 -16.76 -5.43 -14.14
N GLN A 221 -16.05 -6.17 -14.99
CA GLN A 221 -15.97 -5.91 -16.44
C GLN A 221 -17.32 -6.03 -17.14
N GLN A 222 -18.07 -7.10 -16.86
CA GLN A 222 -19.41 -7.30 -17.42
C GLN A 222 -20.38 -6.18 -17.04
N ILE A 223 -20.30 -5.67 -15.82
CA ILE A 223 -21.13 -4.54 -15.38
C ILE A 223 -20.77 -3.27 -16.17
N ARG A 224 -19.48 -2.98 -16.35
CA ARG A 224 -19.02 -1.81 -17.13
C ARG A 224 -19.50 -1.87 -18.58
N GLU A 225 -19.41 -3.05 -19.22
CA GLU A 225 -19.86 -3.26 -20.58
C GLU A 225 -21.38 -3.02 -20.72
N LYS A 226 -22.17 -3.51 -19.76
CA LYS A 226 -23.63 -3.27 -19.74
C LYS A 226 -23.98 -1.79 -19.58
N ILE A 227 -23.28 -1.08 -18.71
CA ILE A 227 -23.48 0.37 -18.52
C ILE A 227 -23.17 1.11 -19.82
N ALA A 228 -22.03 0.84 -20.45
CA ALA A 228 -21.64 1.49 -21.71
C ALA A 228 -22.67 1.27 -22.84
N GLN A 229 -23.22 0.06 -22.95
CA GLN A 229 -24.27 -0.27 -23.93
C GLN A 229 -25.57 0.48 -23.64
N THR A 230 -25.89 0.74 -22.39
CA THR A 230 -27.13 1.45 -22.00
C THR A 230 -27.01 2.95 -22.30
N ASP A 231 -25.85 3.54 -22.10
CA ASP A 231 -25.61 4.95 -22.40
C ASP A 231 -25.63 5.23 -23.91
N ASP A 232 -25.09 4.33 -24.75
CA ASP A 232 -25.13 4.43 -26.21
C ASP A 232 -26.58 4.30 -26.78
N SER A 233 -27.43 3.52 -26.11
CA SER A 233 -28.81 3.35 -26.53
C SER A 233 -29.76 4.51 -26.16
N SER A 234 -29.25 5.48 -25.38
CA SER A 234 -30.02 6.63 -24.89
C SER A 234 -29.71 7.93 -25.67
N GLN A 235 -28.87 7.87 -26.70
CA GLN A 235 -28.59 8.96 -27.65
C GLN A 235 -29.33 8.71 -28.99
#